data_40d85ecf1039201d67b6b9e1238fc65d
#
_entry.id   40d85ecf1039201d67b6b9e1238fc65d
#
_cell.length_a   1.000
_cell.length_b   1.000
_cell.length_c   1.000
_cell.angle_alpha   90.00
_cell.angle_beta   90.00
_cell.angle_gamma   90.00
#
_symmetry.space_group_name_H-M   'P 1'
#
loop_
_entity.id
_entity.type
_entity.pdbx_description
1 polymer ?
#
loop_
_entity_poly.entity_id
_entity_poly.type
_entity_poly.pdbx_seq_one_letter_code
_entity_poly.pdbx_strand_id
1 'polypeptide(L)'
;MNMLFIPHVPNLSVINRVYEFAKNTDSYFLYWEIDNSSFKHKIISQLKSLRFRQDNKIVQIPLIFKPEKLSIRFNTMMLNHLIDKLDIDVVINANALLFDIANIKVPVFYDMVDDHLSINQAIGLTPNRVKKIQTDVKNSKGVICVTSLVEEKVKSFNPNTITIENGIYLKRFNEAKSIKKELGLDGKKVFGFIGGIEEWTGLHKAIQSYLQIKNNHTAFIVVGGNDGSYYKNLLQKYSDDILFVGKVEPQKVAEYFKSIDIGLIPFELNDFTNNALPIKALEYALAGASVISTPLTYLVYKDYPFVTFCDIDDFSHAMLKDKKRYDFDFTSLDWQKLSDDMIRFIEGNMI
;
A
#
# COMPACT_ATOMS: atom_id res chain seq x y z
N MET A 1 -1.62 20.32 -17.27
CA MET A 1 -2.58 20.20 -16.13
C MET A 1 -1.79 20.08 -14.83
N ASN A 2 -1.99 21.03 -13.92
CA ASN A 2 -1.35 20.99 -12.59
C ASN A 2 -2.24 20.18 -11.64
N MET A 3 -1.75 19.03 -11.19
CA MET A 3 -2.50 18.16 -10.29
C MET A 3 -1.96 18.24 -8.85
N LEU A 4 -2.85 18.09 -7.87
CA LEU A 4 -2.49 17.97 -6.46
C LEU A 4 -3.01 16.66 -5.90
N PHE A 5 -2.11 15.83 -5.38
CA PHE A 5 -2.43 14.56 -4.74
C PHE A 5 -2.50 14.71 -3.22
N ILE A 6 -3.59 14.22 -2.63
CA ILE A 6 -3.83 14.20 -1.19
C ILE A 6 -3.87 12.75 -0.72
N PRO A 7 -2.84 12.28 0.01
CA PRO A 7 -2.76 10.88 0.42
C PRO A 7 -3.71 10.55 1.58
N HIS A 8 -4.04 9.27 1.71
CA HIS A 8 -4.78 8.74 2.87
C HIS A 8 -3.92 8.77 4.16
N VAL A 9 -2.61 8.57 4.02
CA VAL A 9 -1.61 8.68 5.09
C VAL A 9 -0.44 9.55 4.65
N PRO A 10 0.11 10.41 5.53
CA PRO A 10 1.15 11.39 5.16
C PRO A 10 2.56 10.80 5.05
N ASN A 11 2.72 9.48 5.06
CA ASN A 11 4.03 8.86 5.19
C ASN A 11 4.71 8.66 3.83
N LEU A 12 5.86 9.32 3.63
CA LEU A 12 6.71 9.18 2.43
C LEU A 12 7.64 7.95 2.50
N SER A 13 7.81 7.34 3.67
CA SER A 13 8.74 6.21 3.87
C SER A 13 8.13 4.84 3.53
N VAL A 14 6.82 4.78 3.35
CA VAL A 14 6.10 3.57 2.89
C VAL A 14 5.76 3.76 1.42
N ILE A 15 5.80 2.71 0.61
CA ILE A 15 5.30 2.74 -0.77
C ILE A 15 3.84 3.22 -0.71
N ASN A 16 3.66 4.47 -1.07
CA ASN A 16 2.38 5.13 -1.03
C ASN A 16 1.93 5.33 -2.47
N ARG A 17 0.91 4.57 -2.88
CA ARG A 17 0.30 4.64 -4.22
C ARG A 17 0.10 6.09 -4.70
N VAL A 18 -0.43 6.92 -3.83
CA VAL A 18 -0.74 8.32 -4.16
C VAL A 18 0.53 9.13 -4.41
N TYR A 19 1.60 8.86 -3.66
CA TYR A 19 2.91 9.50 -3.88
C TYR A 19 3.56 9.03 -5.19
N GLU A 20 3.42 7.73 -5.52
CA GLU A 20 3.96 7.22 -6.78
C GLU A 20 3.26 7.82 -7.99
N PHE A 21 1.95 7.98 -7.96
CA PHE A 21 1.24 8.70 -9.02
C PHE A 21 1.71 10.17 -9.11
N ALA A 22 1.79 10.89 -7.99
CA ALA A 22 2.25 12.27 -7.98
C ALA A 22 3.64 12.43 -8.60
N LYS A 23 4.56 11.51 -8.24
CA LYS A 23 5.94 11.49 -8.76
C LYS A 23 6.01 11.20 -10.26
N ASN A 24 5.29 10.18 -10.74
CA ASN A 24 5.33 9.77 -12.14
C ASN A 24 4.58 10.75 -13.06
N THR A 25 3.74 11.63 -12.51
CA THR A 25 3.02 12.67 -13.26
C THR A 25 3.60 14.06 -13.07
N ASP A 26 4.76 14.19 -12.41
CA ASP A 26 5.38 15.48 -12.02
C ASP A 26 4.39 16.44 -11.35
N SER A 27 3.58 15.92 -10.42
CA SER A 27 2.49 16.62 -9.78
C SER A 27 2.79 16.99 -8.33
N TYR A 28 2.00 17.91 -7.78
CA TYR A 28 2.11 18.28 -6.38
C TYR A 28 1.58 17.17 -5.46
N PHE A 29 2.24 17.01 -4.31
CA PHE A 29 1.86 16.05 -3.27
C PHE A 29 1.71 16.76 -1.94
N LEU A 30 0.52 16.64 -1.31
CA LEU A 30 0.26 17.21 0.00
C LEU A 30 0.85 16.30 1.09
N TYR A 31 1.68 16.90 1.94
CA TYR A 31 2.33 16.22 3.06
C TYR A 31 1.95 16.88 4.39
N TRP A 32 1.91 16.10 5.45
CA TRP A 32 1.82 16.59 6.83
C TRP A 32 2.51 15.64 7.80
N GLU A 33 2.96 16.16 8.94
CA GLU A 33 3.58 15.35 9.98
C GLU A 33 2.53 14.90 11.01
N ILE A 34 2.50 13.61 11.32
CA ILE A 34 1.78 13.05 12.47
C ILE A 34 2.75 12.15 13.23
N ASP A 35 2.98 12.47 14.50
CA ASP A 35 3.74 11.63 15.42
C ASP A 35 2.90 11.37 16.66
N ASN A 36 2.44 10.13 16.80
CA ASN A 36 1.61 9.68 17.91
C ASN A 36 2.40 8.88 18.95
N SER A 37 3.74 8.85 18.88
CA SER A 37 4.59 8.04 19.76
C SER A 37 4.52 8.46 21.24
N SER A 38 4.25 9.74 21.51
CA SER A 38 3.98 10.26 22.84
C SER A 38 3.09 11.51 22.80
N PHE A 39 2.50 11.88 23.94
CA PHE A 39 1.71 13.12 24.05
C PHE A 39 2.51 14.38 23.65
N LYS A 40 3.78 14.46 24.02
CA LYS A 40 4.70 15.56 23.66
C LYS A 40 4.95 15.58 22.14
N HIS A 41 5.25 14.46 21.54
CA HIS A 41 5.47 14.33 20.09
C HIS A 41 4.21 14.67 19.30
N LYS A 42 3.04 14.26 19.78
CA LYS A 42 1.77 14.62 19.18
C LYS A 42 1.53 16.14 19.14
N ILE A 43 1.81 16.86 20.24
CA ILE A 43 1.71 18.32 20.26
C ILE A 43 2.70 18.95 19.30
N ILE A 44 3.97 18.50 19.31
CA ILE A 44 5.02 19.03 18.41
C ILE A 44 4.64 18.81 16.94
N SER A 45 4.16 17.63 16.57
CA SER A 45 3.75 17.35 15.19
C SER A 45 2.53 18.19 14.78
N GLN A 46 1.57 18.41 15.69
CA GLN A 46 0.45 19.34 15.45
C GLN A 46 0.91 20.78 15.23
N LEU A 47 1.87 21.26 16.02
CA LEU A 47 2.45 22.61 15.82
C LEU A 47 3.23 22.72 14.51
N LYS A 48 3.94 21.68 14.12
CA LYS A 48 4.62 21.59 12.81
C LYS A 48 3.63 21.56 11.65
N SER A 49 2.48 20.92 11.82
CA SER A 49 1.42 20.86 10.79
C SER A 49 0.73 22.21 10.55
N LEU A 50 0.92 23.21 11.40
CA LEU A 50 0.41 24.57 11.21
C LEU A 50 1.29 25.45 10.29
N ARG A 51 2.32 24.88 9.67
CA ARG A 51 3.25 25.62 8.81
C ARG A 51 2.94 25.40 7.34
N PHE A 52 3.14 26.46 6.55
CA PHE A 52 3.22 26.33 5.10
C PHE A 52 4.67 26.02 4.71
N ARG A 53 4.87 24.96 3.96
CA ARG A 53 6.17 24.59 3.38
C ARG A 53 5.98 24.09 1.96
N GLN A 54 6.99 24.35 1.15
CA GLN A 54 7.07 23.78 -0.20
C GLN A 54 8.52 23.40 -0.45
N ASP A 55 8.72 22.16 -0.83
CA ASP A 55 9.99 21.63 -1.32
C ASP A 55 9.72 20.92 -2.64
N ASN A 56 10.13 21.57 -3.73
CA ASN A 56 9.76 21.18 -5.10
C ASN A 56 8.22 20.98 -5.23
N LYS A 57 7.81 19.75 -5.52
CA LYS A 57 6.40 19.35 -5.65
C LYS A 57 5.78 18.83 -4.34
N ILE A 58 6.53 18.71 -3.25
CA ILE A 58 6.00 18.35 -1.94
C ILE A 58 5.55 19.62 -1.22
N VAL A 59 4.28 19.69 -0.88
CA VAL A 59 3.68 20.86 -0.25
C VAL A 59 3.03 20.52 1.09
N GLN A 60 3.13 21.43 2.04
CA GLN A 60 2.47 21.36 3.33
C GLN A 60 1.66 22.64 3.54
N ILE A 61 0.43 22.51 3.98
CA ILE A 61 -0.44 23.62 4.38
C ILE A 61 -0.72 23.55 5.89
N PRO A 62 -1.12 24.65 6.51
CA PRO A 62 -1.66 24.61 7.88
C PRO A 62 -2.86 23.68 7.96
N LEU A 63 -2.76 22.63 8.80
CA LEU A 63 -3.83 21.67 9.06
C LEU A 63 -4.14 21.61 10.54
N ILE A 64 -5.41 21.53 10.86
CA ILE A 64 -5.91 21.24 12.21
C ILE A 64 -6.76 19.96 12.19
N PHE A 65 -6.76 19.21 13.29
CA PHE A 65 -7.37 17.88 13.33
C PHE A 65 -8.56 17.79 14.29
N LYS A 66 -8.71 18.75 15.19
CA LYS A 66 -9.82 18.79 16.17
C LYS A 66 -10.23 20.23 16.50
N PRO A 67 -11.50 20.49 16.78
CA PRO A 67 -12.66 19.60 16.63
C PRO A 67 -13.01 19.36 15.16
N GLU A 68 -13.52 18.17 14.80
CA GLU A 68 -13.64 17.66 13.43
C GLU A 68 -14.36 18.61 12.46
N LYS A 69 -15.52 19.15 12.82
CA LYS A 69 -16.29 20.05 11.94
C LYS A 69 -15.57 21.36 11.62
N LEU A 70 -14.88 21.96 12.61
CA LEU A 70 -14.12 23.18 12.41
C LEU A 70 -12.83 22.92 11.62
N SER A 71 -12.18 21.78 11.90
CA SER A 71 -10.94 21.40 11.19
C SER A 71 -11.19 21.17 9.70
N ILE A 72 -12.25 20.45 9.32
CA ILE A 72 -12.61 20.24 7.92
C ILE A 72 -12.81 21.57 7.17
N ARG A 73 -13.57 22.53 7.76
CA ARG A 73 -13.79 23.84 7.12
C ARG A 73 -12.49 24.64 6.98
N PHE A 74 -11.69 24.71 8.04
CA PHE A 74 -10.41 25.42 8.02
C PHE A 74 -9.45 24.78 7.01
N ASN A 75 -9.32 23.47 7.04
CA ASN A 75 -8.43 22.74 6.13
C ASN A 75 -8.84 22.92 4.67
N THR A 76 -10.16 22.88 4.38
CA THR A 76 -10.67 23.12 3.02
C THR A 76 -10.37 24.56 2.55
N MET A 77 -10.48 25.55 3.45
CA MET A 77 -10.09 26.93 3.15
C MET A 77 -8.59 27.04 2.84
N MET A 78 -7.72 26.38 3.62
CA MET A 78 -6.27 26.36 3.37
C MET A 78 -5.92 25.64 2.08
N LEU A 79 -6.61 24.54 1.77
CA LEU A 79 -6.46 23.83 0.52
C LEU A 79 -6.84 24.70 -0.68
N ASN A 80 -7.97 25.40 -0.61
CA ASN A 80 -8.40 26.33 -1.66
C ASN A 80 -7.42 27.48 -1.86
N HIS A 81 -6.79 27.97 -0.80
CA HIS A 81 -5.72 28.96 -0.91
C HIS A 81 -4.46 28.38 -1.61
N LEU A 82 -4.11 27.14 -1.31
CA LEU A 82 -3.02 26.44 -2.01
C LEU A 82 -3.32 26.24 -3.49
N ILE A 83 -4.56 25.84 -3.82
CA ILE A 83 -5.04 25.69 -5.20
C ILE A 83 -4.84 26.98 -5.99
N ASP A 84 -5.31 28.12 -5.45
CA ASP A 84 -5.12 29.42 -6.08
C ASP A 84 -3.64 29.78 -6.22
N LYS A 85 -2.82 29.50 -5.20
CA LYS A 85 -1.40 29.87 -5.20
C LYS A 85 -0.55 29.08 -6.20
N LEU A 86 -0.86 27.82 -6.43
CA LEU A 86 -0.11 26.91 -7.29
C LEU A 86 -0.77 26.67 -8.65
N ASP A 87 -1.86 27.37 -8.93
CA ASP A 87 -2.65 27.22 -10.16
C ASP A 87 -3.00 25.74 -10.42
N ILE A 88 -3.59 25.09 -9.40
CA ILE A 88 -3.98 23.68 -9.46
C ILE A 88 -5.28 23.56 -10.27
N ASP A 89 -5.27 22.68 -11.27
CA ASP A 89 -6.43 22.40 -12.15
C ASP A 89 -7.34 21.31 -11.59
N VAL A 90 -6.77 20.32 -10.87
CA VAL A 90 -7.50 19.16 -10.37
C VAL A 90 -6.87 18.61 -9.09
N VAL A 91 -7.70 18.07 -8.20
CA VAL A 91 -7.28 17.40 -6.96
C VAL A 91 -7.59 15.92 -7.06
N ILE A 92 -6.61 15.07 -6.76
CA ILE A 92 -6.77 13.62 -6.56
C ILE A 92 -6.73 13.36 -5.04
N ASN A 93 -7.86 12.99 -4.46
CA ASN A 93 -8.02 12.88 -3.01
C ASN A 93 -8.23 11.43 -2.57
N ALA A 94 -7.30 10.90 -1.78
CA ALA A 94 -7.44 9.61 -1.12
C ALA A 94 -7.82 9.73 0.37
N ASN A 95 -8.02 10.97 0.88
CA ASN A 95 -8.27 11.21 2.30
C ASN A 95 -9.71 11.63 2.58
N ALA A 96 -10.43 10.81 3.35
CA ALA A 96 -11.82 11.06 3.70
C ALA A 96 -12.04 12.01 4.89
N LEU A 97 -10.99 12.41 5.61
CA LEU A 97 -11.14 13.03 6.93
C LEU A 97 -10.77 14.51 6.97
N LEU A 98 -9.89 14.97 6.09
CA LEU A 98 -9.28 16.28 6.21
C LEU A 98 -10.05 17.39 5.53
N PHE A 99 -10.82 17.09 4.48
CA PHE A 99 -11.41 18.10 3.60
C PHE A 99 -12.88 17.84 3.34
N ASP A 100 -13.59 18.89 2.95
CA ASP A 100 -14.94 18.83 2.41
C ASP A 100 -14.86 18.95 0.88
N ILE A 101 -14.98 17.81 0.21
CA ILE A 101 -14.82 17.72 -1.25
C ILE A 101 -15.80 18.64 -1.99
N ALA A 102 -17.02 18.77 -1.49
CA ALA A 102 -18.03 19.61 -2.13
C ALA A 102 -17.69 21.12 -2.14
N ASN A 103 -16.76 21.56 -1.29
CA ASN A 103 -16.31 22.94 -1.16
C ASN A 103 -14.89 23.19 -1.66
N ILE A 104 -14.29 22.25 -2.38
CA ILE A 104 -13.03 22.44 -3.11
C ILE A 104 -13.33 23.14 -4.45
N LYS A 105 -12.53 24.17 -4.80
CA LYS A 105 -12.77 25.06 -5.94
C LYS A 105 -12.59 24.42 -7.32
N VAL A 106 -11.85 23.32 -7.40
CA VAL A 106 -11.52 22.62 -8.65
C VAL A 106 -12.12 21.21 -8.64
N PRO A 107 -12.25 20.55 -9.80
CA PRO A 107 -12.69 19.16 -9.86
C PRO A 107 -11.86 18.25 -8.95
N VAL A 108 -12.54 17.35 -8.23
CA VAL A 108 -11.91 16.35 -7.37
C VAL A 108 -12.19 14.96 -7.90
N PHE A 109 -11.13 14.16 -8.08
CA PHE A 109 -11.21 12.73 -8.27
C PHE A 109 -10.88 12.02 -6.96
N TYR A 110 -11.62 10.97 -6.63
CA TYR A 110 -11.37 10.18 -5.43
C TYR A 110 -10.49 8.97 -5.77
N ASP A 111 -9.34 8.80 -5.08
CA ASP A 111 -8.52 7.59 -5.19
C ASP A 111 -8.89 6.64 -4.04
N MET A 112 -9.66 5.60 -4.35
CA MET A 112 -10.09 4.55 -3.42
C MET A 112 -8.96 3.53 -3.29
N VAL A 113 -7.99 3.83 -2.46
CA VAL A 113 -6.74 3.07 -2.26
C VAL A 113 -6.93 1.72 -1.58
N ASP A 114 -8.07 1.52 -0.90
CA ASP A 114 -8.51 0.30 -0.23
C ASP A 114 -10.05 0.29 -0.16
N ASP A 115 -10.65 -0.82 0.28
CA ASP A 115 -12.10 -0.91 0.50
C ASP A 115 -12.54 -0.07 1.72
N HIS A 116 -12.59 1.24 1.53
CA HIS A 116 -13.04 2.17 2.54
C HIS A 116 -14.58 2.26 2.67
N LEU A 117 -15.34 1.51 1.86
CA LEU A 117 -16.80 1.46 1.94
C LEU A 117 -17.29 0.36 2.88
N SER A 118 -16.43 -0.56 3.27
CA SER A 118 -16.73 -1.58 4.28
C SER A 118 -16.41 -1.08 5.69
N ILE A 119 -17.33 -1.35 6.65
CA ILE A 119 -17.09 -1.01 8.05
C ILE A 119 -15.98 -1.89 8.59
N ASN A 120 -14.90 -1.28 9.06
CA ASN A 120 -13.79 -1.98 9.69
C ASN A 120 -13.26 -1.18 10.87
N GLN A 121 -13.66 -1.55 12.08
CA GLN A 121 -13.28 -0.82 13.30
C GLN A 121 -11.79 -0.91 13.60
N ALA A 122 -11.10 -1.97 13.19
CA ALA A 122 -9.66 -2.16 13.44
C ALA A 122 -8.82 -1.07 12.74
N ILE A 123 -9.25 -0.60 11.57
CA ILE A 123 -8.61 0.50 10.84
C ILE A 123 -9.38 1.83 10.97
N GLY A 124 -10.34 1.88 11.88
CA GLY A 124 -11.08 3.10 12.20
C GLY A 124 -12.20 3.48 11.22
N LEU A 125 -12.63 2.58 10.34
CA LEU A 125 -13.78 2.78 9.45
C LEU A 125 -15.10 2.57 10.21
N THR A 126 -15.52 3.59 10.95
CA THR A 126 -16.79 3.62 11.65
C THR A 126 -17.94 3.92 10.68
N PRO A 127 -19.21 3.60 11.02
CA PRO A 127 -20.36 3.91 10.15
C PRO A 127 -20.43 5.37 9.69
N ASN A 128 -20.12 6.32 10.56
CA ASN A 128 -20.11 7.75 10.22
C ASN A 128 -19.03 8.10 9.20
N ARG A 129 -17.84 7.50 9.31
CA ARG A 129 -16.75 7.69 8.35
C ARG A 129 -17.09 7.08 7.01
N VAL A 130 -17.61 5.86 6.98
CA VAL A 130 -18.07 5.21 5.75
C VAL A 130 -19.12 6.07 5.05
N LYS A 131 -20.12 6.60 5.79
CA LYS A 131 -21.13 7.52 5.23
C LYS A 131 -20.50 8.79 4.63
N LYS A 132 -19.47 9.36 5.29
CA LYS A 132 -18.74 10.50 4.72
C LYS A 132 -18.03 10.12 3.44
N ILE A 133 -17.35 8.98 3.40
CA ILE A 133 -16.67 8.48 2.19
C ILE A 133 -17.65 8.27 1.05
N GLN A 134 -18.81 7.67 1.30
CA GLN A 134 -19.89 7.54 0.31
C GLN A 134 -20.32 8.89 -0.26
N THR A 135 -20.43 9.91 0.61
CA THR A 135 -20.75 11.28 0.19
C THR A 135 -19.63 11.89 -0.65
N ASP A 136 -18.38 11.72 -0.26
CA ASP A 136 -17.21 12.22 -0.98
C ASP A 136 -17.09 11.55 -2.38
N VAL A 137 -17.26 10.24 -2.43
CA VAL A 137 -17.30 9.46 -3.69
C VAL A 137 -18.40 9.97 -4.61
N LYS A 138 -19.61 10.19 -4.09
CA LYS A 138 -20.74 10.72 -4.87
C LYS A 138 -20.49 12.11 -5.43
N ASN A 139 -19.79 12.96 -4.68
CA ASN A 139 -19.49 14.34 -5.06
C ASN A 139 -18.22 14.48 -5.92
N SER A 140 -17.44 13.41 -6.08
CA SER A 140 -16.25 13.41 -6.92
C SER A 140 -16.60 13.36 -8.41
N LYS A 141 -15.77 13.98 -9.24
CA LYS A 141 -15.92 13.98 -10.72
C LYS A 141 -15.76 12.56 -11.29
N GLY A 142 -14.94 11.74 -10.64
CA GLY A 142 -14.73 10.32 -10.94
C GLY A 142 -13.98 9.63 -9.80
N VAL A 143 -13.92 8.31 -9.82
CA VAL A 143 -13.27 7.49 -8.79
C VAL A 143 -12.30 6.51 -9.40
N ILE A 144 -11.07 6.52 -8.89
CA ILE A 144 -10.02 5.58 -9.24
C ILE A 144 -10.02 4.49 -8.16
N CYS A 145 -10.26 3.25 -8.53
CA CYS A 145 -10.39 2.13 -7.60
C CYS A 145 -9.16 1.21 -7.68
N VAL A 146 -8.65 0.78 -6.53
CA VAL A 146 -7.46 -0.07 -6.47
C VAL A 146 -7.71 -1.49 -6.98
N THR A 147 -8.97 -1.97 -6.97
CA THR A 147 -9.37 -3.28 -7.49
C THR A 147 -10.75 -3.21 -8.15
N SER A 148 -11.04 -4.14 -9.06
CA SER A 148 -12.37 -4.23 -9.69
C SER A 148 -13.48 -4.57 -8.68
N LEU A 149 -13.18 -5.33 -7.63
CA LEU A 149 -14.15 -5.60 -6.56
C LEU A 149 -14.53 -4.33 -5.78
N VAL A 150 -13.56 -3.42 -5.56
CA VAL A 150 -13.82 -2.10 -4.97
C VAL A 150 -14.60 -1.23 -5.96
N GLU A 151 -14.27 -1.27 -7.25
CA GLU A 151 -14.97 -0.53 -8.29
C GLU A 151 -16.45 -0.91 -8.37
N GLU A 152 -16.79 -2.20 -8.32
CA GLU A 152 -18.17 -2.67 -8.30
C GLU A 152 -18.99 -2.08 -7.15
N LYS A 153 -18.39 -1.98 -5.96
CA LYS A 153 -19.03 -1.33 -4.79
C LYS A 153 -19.22 0.17 -5.02
N VAL A 154 -18.21 0.83 -5.60
CA VAL A 154 -18.20 2.28 -5.86
C VAL A 154 -19.23 2.69 -6.90
N LYS A 155 -19.47 1.88 -7.93
CA LYS A 155 -20.41 2.17 -9.04
C LYS A 155 -21.82 2.53 -8.59
N SER A 156 -22.27 2.02 -7.44
CA SER A 156 -23.57 2.38 -6.87
C SER A 156 -23.64 3.82 -6.36
N PHE A 157 -22.51 4.46 -6.10
CA PHE A 157 -22.41 5.85 -5.61
C PHE A 157 -21.94 6.82 -6.69
N ASN A 158 -21.03 6.38 -7.55
CA ASN A 158 -20.51 7.15 -8.66
C ASN A 158 -20.25 6.22 -9.85
N PRO A 159 -20.99 6.35 -10.98
CA PRO A 159 -20.81 5.49 -12.15
C PRO A 159 -19.53 5.79 -12.94
N ASN A 160 -18.93 6.96 -12.73
CA ASN A 160 -17.70 7.36 -13.41
C ASN A 160 -16.48 6.80 -12.68
N THR A 161 -16.10 5.58 -12.99
CA THR A 161 -15.07 4.82 -12.27
C THR A 161 -14.07 4.18 -13.22
N ILE A 162 -12.87 3.94 -12.71
CA ILE A 162 -11.84 3.12 -13.36
C ILE A 162 -11.10 2.29 -12.33
N THR A 163 -10.77 1.05 -12.67
CA THR A 163 -9.81 0.26 -11.88
C THR A 163 -8.40 0.55 -12.36
N ILE A 164 -7.56 1.05 -11.46
CA ILE A 164 -6.10 1.16 -11.64
C ILE A 164 -5.46 0.54 -10.42
N GLU A 165 -4.83 -0.60 -10.58
CA GLU A 165 -4.21 -1.37 -9.49
C GLU A 165 -2.92 -0.70 -8.98
N ASN A 166 -2.34 -1.26 -7.92
CA ASN A 166 -1.03 -0.85 -7.46
C ASN A 166 0.05 -1.29 -8.47
N GLY A 167 0.96 -0.40 -8.77
CA GLY A 167 2.06 -0.64 -9.70
C GLY A 167 3.30 -1.26 -9.06
N ILE A 168 4.23 -1.62 -9.91
CA ILE A 168 5.55 -2.15 -9.55
C ILE A 168 6.65 -1.31 -10.21
N TYR A 169 7.88 -1.44 -9.72
CA TYR A 169 9.04 -0.76 -10.26
C TYR A 169 9.91 -1.72 -11.09
N LEU A 170 9.61 -1.89 -12.37
CA LEU A 170 10.34 -2.78 -13.26
C LEU A 170 11.85 -2.50 -13.24
N LYS A 171 12.25 -1.25 -13.39
CA LYS A 171 13.67 -0.85 -13.42
C LYS A 171 14.42 -1.26 -12.16
N ARG A 172 13.82 -1.05 -10.97
CA ARG A 172 14.43 -1.40 -9.68
C ARG A 172 14.76 -2.90 -9.60
N PHE A 173 13.84 -3.74 -10.04
CA PHE A 173 14.02 -5.19 -10.02
C PHE A 173 14.99 -5.68 -11.10
N ASN A 174 15.05 -5.04 -12.27
CA ASN A 174 15.99 -5.36 -13.32
C ASN A 174 17.45 -5.07 -12.91
N GLU A 175 17.69 -4.02 -12.14
CA GLU A 175 19.00 -3.61 -11.65
C GLU A 175 19.46 -4.38 -10.39
N ALA A 176 18.51 -4.88 -9.59
CA ALA A 176 18.77 -5.58 -8.34
C ALA A 176 19.39 -6.95 -8.55
N LYS A 177 20.32 -7.33 -7.66
CA LYS A 177 20.96 -8.65 -7.59
C LYS A 177 20.59 -9.35 -6.30
N SER A 178 20.62 -10.68 -6.33
CA SER A 178 20.46 -11.49 -5.12
C SER A 178 21.64 -11.27 -4.16
N ILE A 179 21.33 -11.13 -2.89
CA ILE A 179 22.29 -11.03 -1.78
C ILE A 179 22.28 -12.28 -0.88
N LYS A 180 21.88 -13.45 -1.44
CA LYS A 180 21.90 -14.72 -0.68
C LYS A 180 23.26 -15.01 -0.07
N LYS A 181 24.34 -14.75 -0.81
CA LYS A 181 25.71 -15.01 -0.36
C LYS A 181 26.08 -14.12 0.83
N GLU A 182 25.75 -12.84 0.77
CA GLU A 182 25.97 -11.86 1.83
C GLU A 182 25.19 -12.19 3.11
N LEU A 183 24.02 -12.82 2.93
CA LEU A 183 23.17 -13.27 4.03
C LEU A 183 23.54 -14.68 4.56
N GLY A 184 24.57 -15.34 4.01
CA GLY A 184 24.94 -16.72 4.36
C GLY A 184 23.89 -17.77 3.97
N LEU A 185 23.12 -17.49 2.91
CA LEU A 185 22.02 -18.33 2.42
C LEU A 185 22.34 -19.02 1.10
N ASP A 186 23.59 -18.97 0.65
CA ASP A 186 24.00 -19.58 -0.61
C ASP A 186 23.73 -21.09 -0.61
N GLY A 187 23.23 -21.62 -1.73
CA GLY A 187 22.84 -23.02 -1.87
C GLY A 187 21.57 -23.44 -1.10
N LYS A 188 20.91 -22.53 -0.39
CA LYS A 188 19.64 -22.84 0.33
C LYS A 188 18.42 -22.47 -0.50
N LYS A 189 17.33 -23.24 -0.33
CA LYS A 189 15.98 -22.85 -0.71
C LYS A 189 15.44 -21.84 0.30
N VAL A 190 15.24 -20.59 -0.14
CA VAL A 190 14.88 -19.48 0.75
C VAL A 190 13.39 -19.17 0.64
N PHE A 191 12.70 -19.31 1.75
CA PHE A 191 11.35 -18.80 1.94
C PHE A 191 11.43 -17.38 2.48
N GLY A 192 10.44 -16.53 2.17
CA GLY A 192 10.50 -15.16 2.64
C GLY A 192 9.16 -14.48 2.87
N PHE A 193 9.16 -13.59 3.86
CA PHE A 193 8.09 -12.63 4.08
C PHE A 193 8.68 -11.22 4.07
N ILE A 194 8.18 -10.34 3.19
CA ILE A 194 8.60 -8.93 3.11
C ILE A 194 7.40 -8.02 3.31
N GLY A 195 7.53 -7.03 4.20
CA GLY A 195 6.53 -5.98 4.38
C GLY A 195 6.20 -5.67 5.85
N GLY A 196 5.06 -5.03 6.07
CA GLY A 196 4.53 -4.77 7.40
C GLY A 196 4.23 -6.07 8.15
N ILE A 197 4.49 -6.07 9.45
CA ILE A 197 4.32 -7.26 10.32
C ILE A 197 3.28 -6.92 11.37
N GLU A 198 2.05 -7.35 11.09
CA GLU A 198 0.89 -7.20 11.96
C GLU A 198 0.25 -8.57 12.17
N GLU A 199 -0.61 -8.71 13.16
CA GLU A 199 -1.23 -9.99 13.52
C GLU A 199 -2.01 -10.60 12.35
N TRP A 200 -2.78 -9.76 11.62
CA TRP A 200 -3.56 -10.18 10.45
C TRP A 200 -2.71 -10.68 9.27
N THR A 201 -1.40 -10.43 9.28
CA THR A 201 -0.49 -10.96 8.25
C THR A 201 -0.26 -12.46 8.37
N GLY A 202 -0.66 -13.10 9.48
CA GLY A 202 -0.54 -14.53 9.71
C GLY A 202 0.90 -15.06 9.73
N LEU A 203 1.90 -14.18 9.83
CA LEU A 203 3.33 -14.55 9.75
C LEU A 203 3.73 -15.64 10.74
N HIS A 204 3.17 -15.62 11.97
CA HIS A 204 3.44 -16.65 12.98
C HIS A 204 3.05 -18.06 12.50
N LYS A 205 1.94 -18.18 11.75
CA LYS A 205 1.48 -19.47 11.21
C LYS A 205 2.41 -19.97 10.09
N ALA A 206 2.85 -19.05 9.20
CA ALA A 206 3.82 -19.38 8.16
C ALA A 206 5.17 -19.83 8.76
N ILE A 207 5.63 -19.17 9.82
CA ILE A 207 6.84 -19.60 10.56
C ILE A 207 6.64 -21.00 11.13
N GLN A 208 5.52 -21.28 11.78
CA GLN A 208 5.22 -22.60 12.33
C GLN A 208 5.18 -23.69 11.24
N SER A 209 4.61 -23.39 10.08
CA SER A 209 4.61 -24.29 8.91
C SER A 209 6.04 -24.55 8.39
N TYR A 210 6.87 -23.51 8.33
CA TYR A 210 8.27 -23.66 7.94
C TYR A 210 9.07 -24.53 8.90
N LEU A 211 8.88 -24.38 10.20
CA LEU A 211 9.59 -25.17 11.22
C LEU A 211 9.34 -26.67 11.10
N GLN A 212 8.23 -27.10 10.53
CA GLN A 212 7.94 -28.52 10.26
C GLN A 212 8.81 -29.12 9.16
N ILE A 213 9.33 -28.27 8.26
CA ILE A 213 10.14 -28.69 7.08
C ILE A 213 11.58 -28.18 7.12
N LYS A 214 11.94 -27.44 8.17
CA LYS A 214 13.26 -26.83 8.32
C LYS A 214 14.35 -27.88 8.29
N ASN A 215 15.41 -27.63 7.51
CA ASN A 215 16.62 -28.45 7.43
C ASN A 215 17.81 -27.58 7.01
N ASN A 216 18.99 -28.19 6.87
CA ASN A 216 20.24 -27.49 6.53
C ASN A 216 20.23 -26.85 5.13
N HIS A 217 19.32 -27.26 4.23
CA HIS A 217 19.20 -26.77 2.86
C HIS A 217 18.08 -25.74 2.71
N THR A 218 17.43 -25.34 3.79
CA THR A 218 16.35 -24.36 3.76
C THR A 218 16.65 -23.17 4.68
N ALA A 219 16.07 -22.03 4.39
CA ALA A 219 16.09 -20.85 5.24
C ALA A 219 14.78 -20.08 5.12
N PHE A 220 14.43 -19.32 6.14
CA PHE A 220 13.31 -18.38 6.09
C PHE A 220 13.82 -17.01 6.52
N ILE A 221 13.59 -16.01 5.68
CA ILE A 221 13.93 -14.62 5.96
C ILE A 221 12.66 -13.76 6.15
N VAL A 222 12.73 -12.83 7.10
CA VAL A 222 11.68 -11.85 7.36
C VAL A 222 12.28 -10.46 7.23
N VAL A 223 11.79 -9.70 6.24
CA VAL A 223 12.26 -8.34 5.97
C VAL A 223 11.13 -7.36 6.25
N GLY A 224 11.38 -6.39 7.09
CA GLY A 224 10.40 -5.47 7.63
C GLY A 224 10.39 -5.50 9.14
N GLY A 225 9.39 -4.88 9.73
CA GLY A 225 9.27 -4.83 11.19
C GLY A 225 8.68 -3.51 11.65
N ASN A 226 8.30 -3.48 12.91
CA ASN A 226 7.78 -2.30 13.59
C ASN A 226 8.14 -2.38 15.09
N ASP A 227 7.70 -1.41 15.87
CA ASP A 227 7.91 -1.39 17.31
C ASP A 227 6.78 -2.09 18.08
N GLY A 228 5.84 -2.72 17.36
CA GLY A 228 4.68 -3.42 17.93
C GLY A 228 5.05 -4.67 18.73
N SER A 229 4.20 -5.03 19.67
CA SER A 229 4.39 -6.21 20.54
C SER A 229 4.40 -7.50 19.72
N TYR A 230 3.56 -7.60 18.69
CA TYR A 230 3.49 -8.79 17.84
C TYR A 230 4.85 -9.12 17.19
N TYR A 231 5.48 -8.13 16.55
CA TYR A 231 6.80 -8.32 15.94
C TYR A 231 7.88 -8.68 16.96
N LYS A 232 7.90 -7.98 18.12
CA LYS A 232 8.85 -8.26 19.21
C LYS A 232 8.70 -9.69 19.75
N ASN A 233 7.46 -10.17 19.89
CA ASN A 233 7.19 -11.53 20.32
C ASN A 233 7.69 -12.57 19.30
N LEU A 234 7.49 -12.32 17.99
CA LEU A 234 8.01 -13.20 16.94
C LEU A 234 9.53 -13.24 16.95
N LEU A 235 10.17 -12.09 17.04
CA LEU A 235 11.62 -11.97 17.10
C LEU A 235 12.19 -12.72 18.31
N GLN A 236 11.62 -12.51 19.50
CA GLN A 236 12.06 -13.20 20.73
C GLN A 236 11.90 -14.71 20.63
N LYS A 237 10.81 -15.18 20.01
CA LYS A 237 10.49 -16.61 19.97
C LYS A 237 11.24 -17.39 18.89
N TYR A 238 11.58 -16.75 17.76
CA TYR A 238 12.01 -17.46 16.56
C TYR A 238 13.34 -16.98 15.97
N SER A 239 14.09 -16.09 16.65
CA SER A 239 15.36 -15.55 16.14
C SER A 239 16.45 -16.60 15.92
N ASP A 240 16.39 -17.75 16.60
CA ASP A 240 17.35 -18.85 16.39
C ASP A 240 17.03 -19.69 15.13
N ASP A 241 15.83 -19.60 14.63
CA ASP A 241 15.31 -20.41 13.53
C ASP A 241 15.09 -19.61 12.24
N ILE A 242 14.82 -18.30 12.38
CA ILE A 242 14.40 -17.40 11.31
C ILE A 242 15.33 -16.19 11.24
N LEU A 243 15.75 -15.83 10.04
CA LEU A 243 16.55 -14.62 9.83
C LEU A 243 15.64 -13.37 9.78
N PHE A 244 15.55 -12.65 10.89
CA PHE A 244 14.87 -11.36 10.94
C PHE A 244 15.85 -10.24 10.54
N VAL A 245 15.64 -9.64 9.39
CA VAL A 245 16.50 -8.56 8.85
C VAL A 245 16.14 -7.21 9.45
N GLY A 246 14.87 -7.01 9.83
CA GLY A 246 14.36 -5.70 10.22
C GLY A 246 13.99 -4.82 9.03
N LYS A 247 13.82 -3.50 9.29
CA LYS A 247 13.53 -2.52 8.24
C LYS A 247 14.75 -2.28 7.38
N VAL A 248 14.55 -2.20 6.08
CA VAL A 248 15.60 -1.93 5.09
C VAL A 248 15.25 -0.69 4.27
N GLU A 249 16.26 -0.06 3.70
CA GLU A 249 16.10 1.06 2.78
C GLU A 249 15.24 0.64 1.58
N PRO A 250 14.24 1.46 1.16
CA PRO A 250 13.36 1.12 0.05
C PRO A 250 14.09 0.74 -1.25
N GLN A 251 15.25 1.35 -1.49
CA GLN A 251 16.07 1.08 -2.68
C GLN A 251 16.69 -0.33 -2.67
N LYS A 252 16.92 -0.89 -1.48
CA LYS A 252 17.53 -2.22 -1.29
C LYS A 252 16.51 -3.36 -1.21
N VAL A 253 15.23 -3.06 -1.09
CA VAL A 253 14.18 -4.09 -0.89
C VAL A 253 14.19 -5.12 -2.03
N ALA A 254 14.41 -4.68 -3.28
CA ALA A 254 14.46 -5.58 -4.44
C ALA A 254 15.56 -6.65 -4.36
N GLU A 255 16.71 -6.37 -3.70
CA GLU A 255 17.79 -7.33 -3.49
C GLU A 255 17.35 -8.49 -2.57
N TYR A 256 16.53 -8.18 -1.55
CA TYR A 256 15.94 -9.20 -0.68
C TYR A 256 14.88 -10.02 -1.42
N PHE A 257 14.02 -9.39 -2.22
CA PHE A 257 13.10 -10.14 -3.08
C PHE A 257 13.85 -11.10 -4.02
N LYS A 258 14.93 -10.65 -4.65
CA LYS A 258 15.81 -11.48 -5.51
C LYS A 258 16.51 -12.62 -4.76
N SER A 259 16.55 -12.55 -3.44
CA SER A 259 17.17 -13.56 -2.58
C SER A 259 16.16 -14.61 -2.05
N ILE A 260 14.90 -14.50 -2.42
CA ILE A 260 13.83 -15.42 -2.03
C ILE A 260 13.47 -16.32 -3.21
N ASP A 261 13.29 -17.62 -2.97
CA ASP A 261 12.82 -18.57 -3.95
C ASP A 261 11.30 -18.73 -3.92
N ILE A 262 10.72 -18.65 -2.71
CA ILE A 262 9.28 -18.75 -2.49
C ILE A 262 8.85 -17.67 -1.51
N GLY A 263 8.05 -16.71 -2.01
CA GLY A 263 7.43 -15.67 -1.21
C GLY A 263 6.15 -16.15 -0.54
N LEU A 264 5.91 -15.71 0.69
CA LEU A 264 4.76 -16.13 1.49
C LEU A 264 3.79 -14.99 1.74
N ILE A 265 2.50 -15.26 1.54
CA ILE A 265 1.38 -14.35 1.82
C ILE A 265 0.37 -15.11 2.68
N PRO A 266 0.67 -15.29 3.98
CA PRO A 266 -0.14 -16.10 4.89
C PRO A 266 -1.28 -15.30 5.54
N PHE A 267 -1.84 -14.30 4.84
CA PHE A 267 -2.81 -13.36 5.39
C PHE A 267 -4.06 -14.07 5.91
N GLU A 268 -4.56 -13.61 7.04
CA GLU A 268 -5.85 -14.06 7.56
C GLU A 268 -6.98 -13.61 6.64
N LEU A 269 -7.93 -14.53 6.34
CA LEU A 269 -9.06 -14.22 5.47
C LEU A 269 -10.10 -13.41 6.23
N ASN A 270 -10.35 -12.21 5.77
CA ASN A 270 -11.40 -11.31 6.25
C ASN A 270 -11.78 -10.32 5.15
N ASP A 271 -12.81 -9.52 5.34
CA ASP A 271 -13.30 -8.58 4.32
C ASP A 271 -12.23 -7.59 3.84
N PHE A 272 -11.34 -7.17 4.72
CA PHE A 272 -10.25 -6.25 4.38
C PHE A 272 -9.20 -6.94 3.49
N THR A 273 -8.71 -8.12 3.89
CA THR A 273 -7.65 -8.84 3.16
C THR A 273 -8.15 -9.45 1.85
N ASN A 274 -9.41 -9.88 1.80
CA ASN A 274 -10.03 -10.49 0.62
C ASN A 274 -10.17 -9.52 -0.57
N ASN A 275 -10.35 -8.22 -0.30
CA ASN A 275 -10.47 -7.21 -1.35
C ASN A 275 -9.13 -6.56 -1.73
N ALA A 276 -8.05 -6.89 -1.02
CA ALA A 276 -6.73 -6.37 -1.30
C ALA A 276 -6.00 -7.15 -2.39
N LEU A 277 -5.20 -6.45 -3.20
CA LEU A 277 -4.14 -7.05 -4.01
C LEU A 277 -2.81 -6.83 -3.28
N PRO A 278 -2.25 -7.85 -2.62
CA PRO A 278 -0.95 -7.72 -1.99
C PRO A 278 0.13 -7.52 -3.04
N ILE A 279 0.64 -6.29 -3.18
CA ILE A 279 1.66 -5.94 -4.21
C ILE A 279 2.90 -6.84 -4.12
N LYS A 280 3.22 -7.33 -2.93
CA LYS A 280 4.33 -8.27 -2.72
C LYS A 280 4.20 -9.56 -3.55
N ALA A 281 2.99 -9.97 -3.95
CA ALA A 281 2.83 -11.11 -4.86
C ALA A 281 3.48 -10.83 -6.22
N LEU A 282 3.27 -9.64 -6.75
CA LEU A 282 3.87 -9.17 -8.00
C LEU A 282 5.38 -8.94 -7.85
N GLU A 283 5.81 -8.38 -6.72
CA GLU A 283 7.23 -8.12 -6.43
C GLU A 283 8.03 -9.42 -6.29
N TYR A 284 7.49 -10.44 -5.62
CA TYR A 284 8.10 -11.79 -5.58
C TYR A 284 8.24 -12.37 -6.98
N ALA A 285 7.15 -12.32 -7.75
CA ALA A 285 7.17 -12.85 -9.11
C ALA A 285 8.16 -12.08 -10.00
N LEU A 286 8.17 -10.75 -9.95
CA LEU A 286 9.12 -9.93 -10.70
C LEU A 286 10.58 -10.22 -10.31
N ALA A 287 10.84 -10.57 -9.06
CA ALA A 287 12.13 -11.07 -8.60
C ALA A 287 12.45 -12.49 -9.09
N GLY A 288 11.49 -13.17 -9.69
CA GLY A 288 11.59 -14.54 -10.15
C GLY A 288 11.26 -15.59 -9.10
N ALA A 289 10.66 -15.25 -7.96
CA ALA A 289 10.17 -16.18 -6.95
C ALA A 289 8.77 -16.69 -7.28
N SER A 290 8.41 -17.90 -6.81
CA SER A 290 7.00 -18.32 -6.71
C SER A 290 6.36 -17.77 -5.45
N VAL A 291 5.03 -17.79 -5.40
CA VAL A 291 4.27 -17.30 -4.25
C VAL A 291 3.38 -18.41 -3.70
N ILE A 292 3.34 -18.57 -2.38
CA ILE A 292 2.32 -19.34 -1.66
C ILE A 292 1.46 -18.36 -0.89
N SER A 293 0.14 -18.42 -1.11
CA SER A 293 -0.82 -17.51 -0.49
C SER A 293 -2.01 -18.24 0.07
N THR A 294 -2.57 -17.73 1.16
CA THR A 294 -3.97 -18.02 1.50
C THR A 294 -4.88 -17.54 0.37
N PRO A 295 -6.07 -18.14 0.16
CA PRO A 295 -6.93 -17.85 -0.99
C PRO A 295 -7.70 -16.52 -0.84
N LEU A 296 -6.96 -15.39 -0.83
CA LEU A 296 -7.52 -14.04 -0.84
C LEU A 296 -8.39 -13.86 -2.08
N THR A 297 -9.64 -13.46 -1.91
CA THR A 297 -10.64 -13.43 -2.98
C THR A 297 -10.16 -12.71 -4.24
N TYR A 298 -9.58 -11.51 -4.09
CA TYR A 298 -9.12 -10.76 -5.24
C TYR A 298 -7.88 -11.38 -5.89
N LEU A 299 -6.96 -11.94 -5.11
CA LEU A 299 -5.77 -12.59 -5.64
C LEU A 299 -6.13 -13.89 -6.39
N VAL A 300 -7.14 -14.64 -5.89
CA VAL A 300 -7.71 -15.79 -6.59
C VAL A 300 -8.37 -15.36 -7.91
N TYR A 301 -9.14 -14.27 -7.90
CA TYR A 301 -9.76 -13.71 -9.11
C TYR A 301 -8.71 -13.34 -10.19
N LYS A 302 -7.54 -12.85 -9.79
CA LYS A 302 -6.44 -12.49 -10.70
C LYS A 302 -5.78 -13.71 -11.33
N ASP A 303 -5.87 -14.88 -10.72
CA ASP A 303 -5.35 -16.18 -11.21
C ASP A 303 -3.92 -16.12 -11.76
N TYR A 304 -3.03 -15.46 -11.01
CA TYR A 304 -1.64 -15.29 -11.44
C TYR A 304 -0.88 -16.62 -11.49
N PRO A 305 -0.17 -16.94 -12.58
CA PRO A 305 0.47 -18.26 -12.80
C PRO A 305 1.57 -18.57 -11.77
N PHE A 306 2.12 -17.56 -11.12
CA PHE A 306 3.18 -17.69 -10.12
C PHE A 306 2.66 -17.91 -8.69
N VAL A 307 1.33 -17.89 -8.46
CA VAL A 307 0.73 -18.08 -7.14
C VAL A 307 0.24 -19.53 -6.98
N THR A 308 0.48 -20.08 -5.81
CA THR A 308 -0.13 -21.32 -5.32
C THR A 308 -1.02 -20.98 -4.14
N PHE A 309 -2.31 -21.28 -4.26
CA PHE A 309 -3.26 -21.09 -3.18
C PHE A 309 -3.39 -22.34 -2.34
N CYS A 310 -3.37 -22.20 -1.02
CA CYS A 310 -3.71 -23.25 -0.07
C CYS A 310 -4.14 -22.64 1.26
N ASP A 311 -4.81 -23.44 2.08
CA ASP A 311 -5.09 -23.07 3.45
C ASP A 311 -3.77 -22.94 4.25
N ILE A 312 -3.78 -22.13 5.29
CA ILE A 312 -2.58 -21.84 6.07
C ILE A 312 -1.99 -23.11 6.71
N ASP A 313 -2.83 -24.08 7.04
CA ASP A 313 -2.41 -25.35 7.63
C ASP A 313 -1.66 -26.25 6.63
N ASP A 314 -1.87 -26.02 5.32
CA ASP A 314 -1.21 -26.76 4.23
C ASP A 314 0.09 -26.06 3.75
N PHE A 315 0.48 -24.94 4.32
CA PHE A 315 1.68 -24.20 3.89
C PHE A 315 2.96 -25.05 3.95
N SER A 316 3.13 -25.86 4.99
CA SER A 316 4.30 -26.76 5.09
C SER A 316 4.37 -27.70 3.88
N HIS A 317 3.24 -28.28 3.46
CA HIS A 317 3.16 -29.16 2.30
C HIS A 317 3.41 -28.40 0.99
N ALA A 318 2.85 -27.21 0.84
CA ALA A 318 3.08 -26.35 -0.33
C ALA A 318 4.56 -25.91 -0.46
N MET A 319 5.24 -25.64 0.67
CA MET A 319 6.67 -25.27 0.71
C MET A 319 7.61 -26.40 0.25
N LEU A 320 7.21 -27.67 0.37
CA LEU A 320 8.00 -28.81 -0.13
C LEU A 320 8.03 -28.90 -1.65
N LYS A 321 7.03 -28.33 -2.35
CA LYS A 321 6.96 -28.34 -3.81
C LYS A 321 8.05 -27.48 -4.41
N ASP A 322 8.39 -27.79 -5.66
CA ASP A 322 9.34 -27.00 -6.42
C ASP A 322 8.75 -25.64 -6.79
N LYS A 323 9.65 -24.68 -7.00
CA LYS A 323 9.32 -23.36 -7.52
C LYS A 323 8.59 -23.49 -8.86
N LYS A 324 7.45 -22.83 -9.02
CA LYS A 324 6.75 -22.71 -10.31
C LYS A 324 7.61 -21.97 -11.33
N ARG A 325 7.65 -22.47 -12.54
CA ARG A 325 8.11 -21.71 -13.71
C ARG A 325 6.89 -21.02 -14.30
N TYR A 326 7.05 -19.76 -14.69
CA TYR A 326 5.98 -18.96 -15.30
C TYR A 326 6.59 -17.97 -16.29
N ASP A 327 5.77 -17.60 -17.26
CA ASP A 327 5.99 -16.45 -18.13
C ASP A 327 4.85 -15.47 -17.89
N PHE A 328 5.19 -14.21 -17.57
CA PHE A 328 4.21 -13.19 -17.26
C PHE A 328 4.75 -11.82 -17.64
N ASP A 329 3.98 -11.06 -18.41
CA ASP A 329 4.31 -9.69 -18.79
C ASP A 329 3.93 -8.70 -17.69
N PHE A 330 4.94 -8.15 -17.02
CA PHE A 330 4.78 -7.15 -15.97
C PHE A 330 4.71 -5.71 -16.49
N THR A 331 4.87 -5.46 -17.79
CA THR A 331 4.98 -4.09 -18.33
C THR A 331 3.70 -3.28 -18.14
N SER A 332 2.54 -3.90 -18.18
CA SER A 332 1.25 -3.27 -17.94
C SER A 332 1.04 -2.81 -16.49
N LEU A 333 1.86 -3.31 -15.56
CA LEU A 333 1.80 -3.02 -14.12
C LEU A 333 2.85 -1.99 -13.69
N ASP A 334 3.65 -1.45 -14.60
CA ASP A 334 4.61 -0.40 -14.28
C ASP A 334 3.92 0.90 -13.85
N TRP A 335 4.46 1.55 -12.81
CA TRP A 335 3.88 2.80 -12.29
C TRP A 335 3.71 3.88 -13.34
N GLN A 336 4.64 3.99 -14.32
CA GLN A 336 4.51 4.98 -15.39
C GLN A 336 3.28 4.69 -16.24
N LYS A 337 3.10 3.43 -16.66
CA LYS A 337 1.95 3.03 -17.49
C LYS A 337 0.62 3.27 -16.77
N LEU A 338 0.53 2.91 -15.49
CA LEU A 338 -0.66 3.13 -14.68
C LEU A 338 -0.94 4.62 -14.45
N SER A 339 0.11 5.44 -14.34
CA SER A 339 -0.03 6.90 -14.24
C SER A 339 -0.57 7.50 -15.53
N ASP A 340 -0.13 7.02 -16.70
CA ASP A 340 -0.65 7.45 -17.98
C ASP A 340 -2.14 7.08 -18.17
N ASP A 341 -2.54 5.89 -17.68
CA ASP A 341 -3.95 5.46 -17.69
C ASP A 341 -4.82 6.36 -16.79
N MET A 342 -4.30 6.72 -15.62
CA MET A 342 -4.96 7.66 -14.71
C MET A 342 -5.11 9.05 -15.33
N ILE A 343 -4.07 9.60 -15.95
CA ILE A 343 -4.14 10.89 -16.62
C ILE A 343 -5.22 10.87 -17.71
N ARG A 344 -5.25 9.84 -18.56
CA ARG A 344 -6.28 9.71 -19.61
C ARG A 344 -7.69 9.68 -19.03
N PHE A 345 -7.91 8.96 -17.92
CA PHE A 345 -9.20 8.94 -17.25
C PHE A 345 -9.59 10.32 -16.72
N ILE A 346 -8.66 11.03 -16.08
CA ILE A 346 -8.89 12.38 -15.54
C ILE A 346 -9.23 13.34 -16.70
N GLU A 347 -8.40 13.39 -17.73
CA GLU A 347 -8.59 14.30 -18.90
C GLU A 347 -9.91 14.03 -19.63
N GLY A 348 -10.26 12.76 -19.84
CA GLY A 348 -11.52 12.37 -20.46
C GLY A 348 -12.77 12.77 -19.66
N ASN A 349 -12.63 13.07 -18.38
CA ASN A 349 -13.71 13.46 -17.49
C ASN A 349 -13.66 14.93 -17.02
N MET A 350 -12.69 15.71 -17.49
CA MET A 350 -12.62 17.17 -17.21
C MET A 350 -13.55 17.99 -18.08
N ILE A 351 -13.99 17.44 -19.22
CA ILE A 351 -14.85 18.09 -20.23
C ILE A 351 -16.29 18.19 -19.76
#